data_0f4b9fd28fca0fa079fd82a0cc49b7a6
#
_entry.id   0f4b9fd28fca0fa079fd82a0cc49b7a6
#
_cell.length_a   1.000
_cell.length_b   1.000
_cell.length_c   1.000
_cell.angle_alpha   90.00
_cell.angle_beta   90.00
_cell.angle_gamma   90.00
#
_symmetry.space_group_name_H-M   'P 1'
#
loop_
_entity.id
_entity.type
_entity.pdbx_description
1 polymer ?
#
loop_
_entity_poly.entity_id
_entity_poly.type
_entity_poly.pdbx_seq_one_letter_code
_entity_poly.pdbx_strand_id
1 'polypeptide(L)'
;MCADWHAIRMSESTRKHPAEEKDTKEARLENPSGVLHLFQHESVPILIDTILTLPPGREFTKTEFAEHAGVTRQTVSNYIDLLLETEVVEEVPNTSPRRYQVANSEVVQELFELNSALNVAGE
;
A
#
# COMPACT_ATOMS: atom_id res chain seq x y z
N MET A 1 -16.77 20.99 0.44
CA MET A 1 -16.03 19.85 0.94
C MET A 1 -14.53 19.93 0.68
N CYS A 2 -14.12 20.13 -0.54
CA CYS A 2 -12.69 20.30 -0.84
C CYS A 2 -12.08 21.48 -0.11
N ALA A 3 -12.85 22.56 0.07
CA ALA A 3 -12.37 23.76 0.75
C ALA A 3 -12.03 23.47 2.21
N ASP A 4 -12.87 22.70 2.91
CA ASP A 4 -12.64 22.38 4.32
C ASP A 4 -11.41 21.51 4.50
N TRP A 5 -11.28 20.52 3.65
CA TRP A 5 -10.13 19.63 3.67
C TRP A 5 -8.84 20.40 3.40
N HIS A 6 -8.89 21.30 2.43
CA HIS A 6 -7.75 22.12 2.06
C HIS A 6 -7.35 23.07 3.19
N ALA A 7 -8.34 23.67 3.84
CA ALA A 7 -8.10 24.57 4.97
C ALA A 7 -7.45 23.84 6.15
N ILE A 8 -7.88 22.63 6.43
CA ILE A 8 -7.29 21.82 7.52
C ILE A 8 -5.83 21.53 7.20
N ARG A 9 -5.52 21.17 5.96
CA ARG A 9 -4.16 20.90 5.52
C ARG A 9 -3.26 22.11 5.67
N MET A 10 -3.74 23.24 5.21
CA MET A 10 -2.97 24.49 5.29
C MET A 10 -2.71 24.88 6.73
N SER A 11 -3.70 24.69 7.60
CA SER A 11 -3.56 24.97 9.01
C SER A 11 -2.45 24.14 9.64
N GLU A 12 -2.37 22.87 9.29
CA GLU A 12 -1.30 22.00 9.76
C GLU A 12 0.06 22.44 9.26
N SER A 13 0.13 22.81 7.98
CA SER A 13 1.37 23.29 7.37
C SER A 13 1.88 24.55 8.03
N THR A 14 0.99 25.49 8.34
CA THR A 14 1.39 26.77 8.90
C THR A 14 1.91 26.67 10.32
N ARG A 15 1.64 25.57 11.02
CA ARG A 15 2.12 25.36 12.38
C ARG A 15 3.56 24.88 12.44
N LYS A 16 4.16 24.52 11.32
CA LYS A 16 5.52 23.98 11.28
C LYS A 16 6.51 25.05 10.90
N HIS A 17 7.61 25.07 11.62
CA HIS A 17 8.71 25.99 11.34
C HIS A 17 9.62 25.39 10.26
N PRO A 18 10.10 26.20 9.31
CA PRO A 18 11.01 25.70 8.27
C PRO A 18 12.25 25.01 8.81
N ALA A 19 12.76 25.50 9.96
CA ALA A 19 13.96 24.92 10.57
C ALA A 19 13.74 23.49 11.08
N GLU A 20 12.48 23.08 11.24
CA GLU A 20 12.12 21.76 11.76
C GLU A 20 11.80 20.74 10.67
N GLU A 21 12.00 21.07 9.40
CA GLU A 21 11.66 20.17 8.31
C GLU A 21 12.33 18.80 8.41
N LYS A 22 13.61 18.75 8.78
CA LYS A 22 14.34 17.50 8.96
C LYS A 22 13.75 16.67 10.08
N ASP A 23 13.50 17.32 11.23
CA ASP A 23 12.92 16.64 12.38
C ASP A 23 11.50 16.19 12.08
N THR A 24 10.77 16.97 11.29
CA THR A 24 9.42 16.63 10.86
C THR A 24 9.43 15.39 9.98
N LYS A 25 10.38 15.29 9.06
CA LYS A 25 10.51 14.10 8.22
C LYS A 25 10.80 12.87 9.05
N GLU A 26 11.74 12.97 9.99
CA GLU A 26 12.09 11.87 10.87
C GLU A 26 10.89 11.44 11.71
N ALA A 27 10.14 12.41 12.24
CA ALA A 27 8.95 12.11 13.02
C ALA A 27 7.91 11.37 12.19
N ARG A 28 7.74 11.72 10.93
CA ARG A 28 6.82 11.03 10.03
C ARG A 28 7.26 9.60 9.76
N LEU A 29 8.56 9.38 9.61
CA LEU A 29 9.09 8.04 9.37
C LEU A 29 9.02 7.16 10.62
N GLU A 30 9.11 7.75 11.81
CA GLU A 30 8.96 7.01 13.07
C GLU A 30 7.51 6.64 13.35
N ASN A 31 6.59 7.55 13.01
CA ASN A 31 5.15 7.35 13.24
C ASN A 31 4.40 7.60 11.94
N PRO A 32 4.55 6.73 10.95
CA PRO A 32 3.97 6.97 9.63
C PRO A 32 2.45 6.86 9.62
N SER A 33 1.82 7.67 8.76
CA SER A 33 0.41 7.49 8.44
C SER A 33 0.25 6.16 7.71
N GLY A 34 -1.01 5.72 7.55
CA GLY A 34 -1.27 4.49 6.81
C GLY A 34 -0.66 4.49 5.42
N VAL A 35 -0.79 5.60 4.70
CA VAL A 35 -0.24 5.73 3.35
C VAL A 35 1.29 5.63 3.37
N LEU A 36 1.93 6.36 4.25
CA LEU A 36 3.40 6.32 4.35
C LEU A 36 3.87 4.95 4.80
N HIS A 37 3.19 4.34 5.79
CA HIS A 37 3.52 3.02 6.28
C HIS A 37 3.51 1.98 5.14
N LEU A 38 2.50 2.04 4.30
CA LEU A 38 2.37 1.10 3.18
C LEU A 38 3.39 1.36 2.07
N PHE A 39 3.61 2.62 1.70
CA PHE A 39 4.39 2.98 0.52
C PHE A 39 5.82 3.43 0.77
N GLN A 40 6.31 3.34 2.00
CA GLN A 40 7.68 3.79 2.30
C GLN A 40 8.78 2.87 1.74
N HIS A 41 8.44 1.68 1.32
CA HIS A 41 9.41 0.72 0.78
C HIS A 41 9.32 0.71 -0.75
N GLU A 42 10.47 0.74 -1.40
CA GLU A 42 10.57 0.84 -2.86
C GLU A 42 9.84 -0.26 -3.61
N SER A 43 9.85 -1.48 -3.10
CA SER A 43 9.24 -2.62 -3.78
C SER A 43 7.72 -2.71 -3.61
N VAL A 44 7.17 -2.04 -2.60
CA VAL A 44 5.75 -2.19 -2.29
C VAL A 44 4.83 -1.69 -3.41
N PRO A 45 5.07 -0.54 -4.04
CA PRO A 45 4.21 -0.11 -5.15
C PRO A 45 4.10 -1.13 -6.28
N ILE A 46 5.19 -1.85 -6.59
CA ILE A 46 5.18 -2.90 -7.62
C ILE A 46 4.30 -4.06 -7.18
N LEU A 47 4.38 -4.44 -5.92
CA LEU A 47 3.56 -5.51 -5.37
C LEU A 47 2.07 -5.12 -5.37
N ILE A 48 1.77 -3.87 -5.03
CA ILE A 48 0.40 -3.35 -5.07
C ILE A 48 -0.13 -3.35 -6.51
N ASP A 49 0.67 -2.90 -7.46
CA ASP A 49 0.27 -2.91 -8.87
C ASP A 49 -0.09 -4.33 -9.32
N THR A 50 0.70 -5.31 -8.91
CA THR A 50 0.44 -6.72 -9.20
C THR A 50 -0.89 -7.17 -8.61
N ILE A 51 -1.14 -6.81 -7.34
CA ILE A 51 -2.40 -7.14 -6.66
C ILE A 51 -3.61 -6.60 -7.45
N LEU A 52 -3.49 -5.40 -7.97
CA LEU A 52 -4.60 -4.76 -8.70
C LEU A 52 -4.88 -5.44 -10.05
N THR A 53 -3.96 -6.27 -10.54
CA THR A 53 -4.16 -7.02 -11.80
C THR A 53 -4.68 -8.43 -11.58
N LEU A 54 -4.65 -8.93 -10.34
CA LEU A 54 -5.09 -10.30 -10.05
C LEU A 54 -6.62 -10.38 -9.96
N PRO A 55 -7.21 -11.45 -10.51
CA PRO A 55 -8.65 -11.63 -10.39
C PRO A 55 -9.08 -11.84 -8.94
N PRO A 56 -10.25 -11.32 -8.55
CA PRO A 56 -10.77 -11.54 -7.20
C PRO A 56 -10.93 -13.04 -6.91
N GLY A 57 -10.56 -13.43 -5.69
CA GLY A 57 -10.71 -14.81 -5.26
C GLY A 57 -9.65 -15.78 -5.73
N ARG A 58 -8.74 -15.34 -6.60
CA ARG A 58 -7.65 -16.19 -7.04
C ARG A 58 -6.63 -16.35 -5.93
N GLU A 59 -6.31 -17.61 -5.60
CA GLU A 59 -5.29 -17.93 -4.62
C GLU A 59 -3.92 -18.01 -5.28
N PHE A 60 -2.90 -17.59 -4.56
CA PHE A 60 -1.53 -17.63 -5.05
C PHE A 60 -0.54 -17.93 -3.93
N THR A 61 0.58 -18.55 -4.30
CA THR A 61 1.69 -18.75 -3.37
C THR A 61 2.63 -17.55 -3.50
N LYS A 62 3.59 -17.44 -2.56
CA LYS A 62 4.63 -16.40 -2.65
C LYS A 62 5.39 -16.48 -3.97
N THR A 63 5.68 -17.70 -4.42
CA THR A 63 6.41 -17.92 -5.68
C THR A 63 5.63 -17.39 -6.87
N GLU A 64 4.33 -17.71 -6.93
CA GLU A 64 3.47 -17.23 -7.99
C GLU A 64 3.35 -15.71 -7.99
N PHE A 65 3.22 -15.14 -6.81
CA PHE A 65 3.15 -13.68 -6.66
C PHE A 65 4.45 -13.03 -7.16
N ALA A 66 5.59 -13.59 -6.77
CA ALA A 66 6.89 -13.09 -7.22
C ALA A 66 7.03 -13.13 -8.73
N GLU A 67 6.59 -14.21 -9.35
CA GLU A 67 6.62 -14.35 -10.80
C GLU A 67 5.75 -13.30 -11.51
N HIS A 68 4.54 -13.08 -11.02
CA HIS A 68 3.65 -12.06 -11.58
C HIS A 68 4.19 -10.66 -11.40
N ALA A 69 4.82 -10.37 -10.27
CA ALA A 69 5.35 -9.05 -9.98
C ALA A 69 6.70 -8.79 -10.65
N GLY A 70 7.38 -9.84 -11.09
CA GLY A 70 8.71 -9.70 -11.66
C GLY A 70 9.79 -9.43 -10.62
N VAL A 71 9.60 -9.92 -9.40
CA VAL A 71 10.55 -9.76 -8.30
C VAL A 71 10.93 -11.15 -7.76
N THR A 72 11.88 -11.18 -6.83
CA THR A 72 12.28 -12.44 -6.22
C THR A 72 11.28 -12.87 -5.16
N ARG A 73 11.24 -14.17 -4.88
CA ARG A 73 10.44 -14.71 -3.79
C ARG A 73 10.85 -14.09 -2.45
N GLN A 74 12.13 -13.81 -2.29
CA GLN A 74 12.64 -13.16 -1.07
C GLN A 74 12.02 -11.77 -0.89
N THR A 75 11.90 -11.02 -1.97
CA THR A 75 11.25 -9.70 -1.91
C THR A 75 9.79 -9.83 -1.44
N VAL A 76 9.05 -10.80 -1.98
CA VAL A 76 7.68 -11.05 -1.53
C VAL A 76 7.68 -11.42 -0.05
N SER A 77 8.57 -12.31 0.37
CA SER A 77 8.65 -12.73 1.79
C SER A 77 8.93 -11.56 2.72
N ASN A 78 9.75 -10.61 2.27
CA ASN A 78 10.08 -9.43 3.08
C ASN A 78 8.87 -8.53 3.34
N TYR A 79 7.92 -8.50 2.42
CA TYR A 79 6.81 -7.54 2.50
C TYR A 79 5.43 -8.18 2.67
N ILE A 80 5.33 -9.51 2.62
CA ILE A 80 4.02 -10.17 2.73
C ILE A 80 3.33 -9.86 4.05
N ASP A 81 4.09 -9.77 5.14
CA ASP A 81 3.51 -9.45 6.43
C ASP A 81 2.93 -8.04 6.46
N LEU A 82 3.59 -7.09 5.81
CA LEU A 82 3.08 -5.74 5.67
C LEU A 82 1.77 -5.72 4.89
N LEU A 83 1.69 -6.49 3.81
CA LEU A 83 0.48 -6.58 3.00
C LEU A 83 -0.67 -7.25 3.76
N LEU A 84 -0.37 -8.23 4.59
CA LEU A 84 -1.37 -8.87 5.46
C LEU A 84 -1.85 -7.90 6.54
N GLU A 85 -0.93 -7.21 7.19
CA GLU A 85 -1.22 -6.26 8.25
C GLU A 85 -2.09 -5.09 7.75
N THR A 86 -1.84 -4.63 6.53
CA THR A 86 -2.58 -3.52 5.94
C THR A 86 -3.84 -3.95 5.20
N GLU A 87 -4.18 -5.22 5.24
CA GLU A 87 -5.39 -5.78 4.63
C GLU A 87 -5.42 -5.66 3.10
N VAL A 88 -4.25 -5.66 2.49
CA VAL A 88 -4.13 -5.71 1.02
C VAL A 88 -4.30 -7.14 0.52
N VAL A 89 -3.71 -8.09 1.25
CA VAL A 89 -3.89 -9.52 0.97
C VAL A 89 -4.37 -10.22 2.23
N GLU A 90 -4.95 -11.39 2.07
CA GLU A 90 -5.32 -12.23 3.19
C GLU A 90 -4.80 -13.64 2.96
N GLU A 91 -4.55 -14.34 4.05
CA GLU A 91 -4.06 -15.71 4.00
C GLU A 91 -5.23 -16.67 3.88
N VAL A 92 -5.10 -17.63 2.97
CA VAL A 92 -6.11 -18.68 2.84
C VAL A 92 -5.79 -19.76 3.88
N PRO A 93 -6.73 -20.03 4.81
CA PRO A 93 -6.46 -20.99 5.88
C PRO A 93 -6.34 -22.42 5.37
N ASN A 94 -5.58 -23.22 6.11
CA ASN A 94 -5.46 -24.67 5.87
C ASN A 94 -4.88 -25.04 4.51
N THR A 95 -3.96 -24.22 3.98
CA THR A 95 -3.25 -24.54 2.73
C THR A 95 -1.80 -24.86 3.00
N SER A 96 -1.25 -25.80 2.21
CA SER A 96 0.15 -26.19 2.25
C SER A 96 0.59 -26.51 0.81
N PRO A 97 1.49 -25.73 0.21
CA PRO A 97 2.11 -24.53 0.75
C PRO A 97 1.08 -23.43 1.02
N ARG A 98 1.47 -22.49 1.87
CA ARG A 98 0.60 -21.38 2.27
C ARG A 98 0.19 -20.54 1.06
N ARG A 99 -1.09 -20.27 0.96
CA ARG A 99 -1.65 -19.48 -0.14
C ARG A 99 -2.26 -18.20 0.38
N TYR A 100 -2.31 -17.22 -0.49
CA TYR A 100 -2.84 -15.90 -0.21
C TYR A 100 -3.82 -15.52 -1.32
N GLN A 101 -4.65 -14.53 -1.04
CA GLN A 101 -5.54 -13.96 -2.05
C GLN A 101 -5.71 -12.47 -1.77
N VAL A 102 -6.17 -11.75 -2.79
CA VAL A 102 -6.47 -10.32 -2.63
C VAL A 102 -7.57 -10.20 -1.58
N ALA A 103 -7.34 -9.37 -0.57
CA ALA A 103 -8.29 -9.24 0.53
C ALA A 103 -9.58 -8.56 0.07
N ASN A 104 -10.69 -8.97 0.68
CA ASN A 104 -11.97 -8.30 0.48
C ASN A 104 -12.09 -7.23 1.55
N SER A 105 -11.40 -6.12 1.36
CA SER A 105 -11.29 -5.06 2.36
C SER A 105 -11.54 -3.70 1.76
N GLU A 106 -11.83 -2.74 2.62
CA GLU A 106 -11.98 -1.36 2.22
C GLU A 106 -10.67 -0.82 1.63
N VAL A 107 -9.54 -1.24 2.19
CA VAL A 107 -8.22 -0.82 1.69
C VAL A 107 -8.06 -1.20 0.22
N VAL A 108 -8.40 -2.43 -0.15
CA VAL A 108 -8.29 -2.88 -1.54
C VAL A 108 -9.25 -2.10 -2.44
N GLN A 109 -10.47 -1.86 -1.98
CA GLN A 109 -11.44 -1.08 -2.75
C GLN A 109 -10.91 0.33 -3.04
N GLU A 110 -10.36 0.98 -2.01
CA GLU A 110 -9.79 2.31 -2.16
C GLU A 110 -8.57 2.31 -3.07
N LEU A 111 -7.75 1.26 -3.04
CA LEU A 111 -6.62 1.13 -3.94
C LEU A 111 -7.07 1.05 -5.40
N PHE A 112 -8.12 0.27 -5.69
CA PHE A 112 -8.68 0.20 -7.03
C PHE A 112 -9.22 1.55 -7.48
N GLU A 113 -9.94 2.24 -6.61
CA GLU A 113 -10.50 3.55 -6.93
C GLU A 113 -9.40 4.59 -7.17
N LEU A 114 -8.38 4.59 -6.33
CA LEU A 114 -7.23 5.49 -6.50
C LEU A 114 -6.52 5.21 -7.81
N ASN A 115 -6.30 3.95 -8.13
CA ASN A 115 -5.64 3.57 -9.37
C ASN A 115 -6.45 4.06 -10.59
N SER A 116 -7.76 3.88 -10.56
CA SER A 116 -8.63 4.34 -11.62
C SER A 116 -8.58 5.87 -11.77
N ALA A 117 -8.63 6.57 -10.65
CA ALA A 117 -8.57 8.03 -10.64
C ALA A 117 -7.24 8.54 -11.20
N LEU A 118 -6.14 7.88 -10.83
CA LEU A 118 -4.81 8.26 -11.32
C LEU A 118 -4.68 8.00 -12.82
N ASN A 119 -5.25 6.91 -13.31
CA ASN A 119 -5.23 6.60 -14.74
C ASN A 119 -5.99 7.64 -15.54
N VAL A 120 -7.16 8.07 -15.05
CA VAL A 120 -7.94 9.11 -15.69
C VAL A 120 -7.18 10.45 -15.67
N ALA A 121 -6.59 10.78 -14.55
CA ALA A 121 -5.81 12.02 -14.40
C ALA A 121 -4.59 12.06 -15.33
N GLY A 122 -4.04 10.89 -15.65
CA GLY A 122 -2.87 10.78 -16.52
C GLY A 122 -3.18 10.89 -18.01
N GLU A 123 -4.45 10.86 -18.38
CA GLU A 123 -4.88 11.05 -19.76
C GLU A 123 -4.82 12.55 -20.15
#